data_5d145dd074c31c3bd652f7a2d30fb0ca
#
_entry.id   5d145dd074c31c3bd652f7a2d30fb0ca
#
_cell.length_a   1.000
_cell.length_b   1.000
_cell.length_c   1.000
_cell.angle_alpha   90.00
_cell.angle_beta   90.00
_cell.angle_gamma   90.00
#
_symmetry.space_group_name_H-M   'P 1'
#
loop_
_entity.id
_entity.type
_entity.pdbx_description
1 polymer ?
#
loop_
_entity_poly.entity_id
_entity_poly.type
_entity_poly.pdbx_seq_one_letter_code
_entity_poly.pdbx_strand_id
1 'polypeptide(L)'
;MQTTKMLSTSAFEQWLANQTATIARYREVEKSPLLAEYNTLKKIVESEDFQAKKTQLLTTKYNQTQEGKIMAKYHSMKWNISVILFNLFHKETWKEKTEVAKYLELVAQIQTPEFQKSNAFWKNPKRWYTTPESQQDNRYMALSKHADICFYNAHTQEEITELESYKLAWNDEFDGTQMAKHWESGFLYPSKDFQANHSYTSERQAYTKGQNTHVANSVLSLTTRKQSTTAPAWHPTKGLMMHPFAFTSDVWHSNIPAITSKKGVLQIKVACVGKVRHAICLVSPKSQNVLSILPSKLMQKNYVVYTLVWNEKETIWYQNNQELKREIKSLPATPLHLLLRSYLPIDQVGSTGLLNIDWIRVYTKA
;
A
#
# COMPACT_ATOMS: atom_id res chain seq x y z
N MET A 1 -28.64 15.87 -20.47
CA MET A 1 -27.41 15.16 -20.86
C MET A 1 -26.30 15.59 -19.86
N GLN A 2 -26.11 14.82 -18.83
CA GLN A 2 -24.97 15.03 -17.90
C GLN A 2 -23.73 14.53 -18.61
N THR A 3 -22.89 15.46 -19.02
CA THR A 3 -21.51 15.15 -19.45
C THR A 3 -20.74 14.63 -18.23
N THR A 4 -20.58 13.34 -18.17
CA THR A 4 -19.69 12.68 -17.21
C THR A 4 -18.27 13.22 -17.48
N LYS A 5 -17.84 14.17 -16.64
CA LYS A 5 -16.48 14.70 -16.65
C LYS A 5 -15.56 13.49 -16.38
N MET A 6 -14.82 13.01 -17.38
CA MET A 6 -13.74 12.07 -17.18
C MET A 6 -12.74 12.78 -16.28
N LEU A 7 -12.83 12.55 -14.99
CA LEU A 7 -11.86 12.99 -14.01
C LEU A 7 -10.54 12.31 -14.37
N SER A 8 -9.57 13.11 -14.77
CA SER A 8 -8.17 12.64 -14.75
C SER A 8 -7.87 12.33 -13.30
N THR A 9 -8.02 11.07 -12.92
CA THR A 9 -7.72 10.59 -11.58
C THR A 9 -6.31 11.03 -11.22
N SER A 10 -6.16 11.77 -10.12
CA SER A 10 -4.84 12.09 -9.60
C SER A 10 -4.14 10.77 -9.29
N ALA A 11 -2.84 10.74 -9.37
CA ALA A 11 -2.11 9.52 -9.06
C ALA A 11 -2.32 9.05 -7.61
N PHE A 12 -2.75 9.92 -6.69
CA PHE A 12 -3.19 9.49 -5.37
C PHE A 12 -4.59 8.89 -5.37
N GLU A 13 -5.52 9.38 -6.17
CA GLU A 13 -6.81 8.71 -6.34
C GLU A 13 -6.61 7.34 -6.97
N GLN A 14 -5.70 7.21 -7.92
CA GLN A 14 -5.27 5.92 -8.44
C GLN A 14 -4.60 5.08 -7.34
N TRP A 15 -3.73 5.68 -6.54
CA TRP A 15 -3.13 5.00 -5.41
C TRP A 15 -4.19 4.58 -4.39
N LEU A 16 -5.11 5.46 -3.98
CA LEU A 16 -6.20 5.16 -3.05
C LEU A 16 -7.15 4.10 -3.62
N ALA A 17 -7.51 4.20 -4.92
CA ALA A 17 -8.31 3.19 -5.59
C ALA A 17 -7.58 1.85 -5.66
N ASN A 18 -6.29 1.85 -5.96
CA ASN A 18 -5.45 0.65 -5.94
C ASN A 18 -5.35 0.08 -4.51
N GLN A 19 -5.22 0.91 -3.49
CA GLN A 19 -5.22 0.48 -2.09
C GLN A 19 -6.56 -0.14 -1.70
N THR A 20 -7.67 0.50 -2.07
CA THR A 20 -9.02 -0.04 -1.84
C THR A 20 -9.20 -1.40 -2.52
N ALA A 21 -8.74 -1.52 -3.77
CA ALA A 21 -8.78 -2.79 -4.50
C ALA A 21 -7.86 -3.85 -3.86
N THR A 22 -6.67 -3.44 -3.40
CA THR A 22 -5.72 -4.32 -2.70
C THR A 22 -6.32 -4.84 -1.39
N ILE A 23 -6.91 -3.97 -0.58
CA ILE A 23 -7.60 -4.32 0.67
C ILE A 23 -8.75 -5.28 0.38
N ALA A 24 -9.63 -4.94 -0.57
CA ALA A 24 -10.77 -5.77 -0.95
C ALA A 24 -10.32 -7.17 -1.37
N ARG A 25 -9.33 -7.26 -2.25
CA ARG A 25 -8.76 -8.54 -2.71
C ARG A 25 -8.13 -9.32 -1.57
N TYR A 26 -7.38 -8.66 -0.67
CA TYR A 26 -6.77 -9.32 0.49
C TYR A 26 -7.85 -9.96 1.38
N ARG A 27 -8.92 -9.19 1.70
CA ARG A 27 -10.03 -9.67 2.53
C ARG A 27 -10.86 -10.77 1.87
N GLU A 28 -10.98 -10.75 0.55
CA GLU A 28 -11.61 -11.81 -0.23
C GLU A 28 -10.77 -13.09 -0.18
N VAL A 29 -9.47 -13.00 -0.45
CA VAL A 29 -8.55 -14.15 -0.40
C VAL A 29 -8.46 -14.72 1.02
N GLU A 30 -8.40 -13.87 2.05
CA GLU A 30 -8.37 -14.26 3.46
C GLU A 30 -9.53 -15.21 3.84
N LYS A 31 -10.72 -14.99 3.25
CA LYS A 31 -11.92 -15.79 3.48
C LYS A 31 -12.08 -16.94 2.49
N SER A 32 -11.18 -17.07 1.53
CA SER A 32 -11.32 -18.05 0.46
C SER A 32 -11.08 -19.48 0.94
N PRO A 33 -11.83 -20.46 0.43
CA PRO A 33 -11.55 -21.88 0.66
C PRO A 33 -10.16 -22.29 0.18
N LEU A 34 -9.67 -21.61 -0.85
CA LEU A 34 -8.34 -21.84 -1.46
C LEU A 34 -7.21 -21.59 -0.45
N LEU A 35 -7.27 -20.47 0.29
CA LEU A 35 -6.30 -20.15 1.32
C LEU A 35 -6.39 -21.12 2.51
N ALA A 36 -7.61 -21.52 2.89
CA ALA A 36 -7.82 -22.51 3.95
C ALA A 36 -7.20 -23.87 3.57
N GLU A 37 -7.41 -24.32 2.33
CA GLU A 37 -6.78 -25.53 1.78
C GLU A 37 -5.24 -25.40 1.77
N TYR A 38 -4.71 -24.30 1.28
CA TYR A 38 -3.27 -24.02 1.26
C TYR A 38 -2.66 -24.10 2.66
N ASN A 39 -3.26 -23.42 3.64
CA ASN A 39 -2.75 -23.40 5.02
C ASN A 39 -2.81 -24.79 5.68
N THR A 40 -3.84 -25.60 5.36
CA THR A 40 -3.96 -26.96 5.84
C THR A 40 -2.85 -27.85 5.24
N LEU A 41 -2.69 -27.78 3.93
CA LEU A 41 -1.64 -28.55 3.23
C LEU A 41 -0.24 -28.10 3.65
N LYS A 42 -0.03 -26.79 3.86
CA LYS A 42 1.23 -26.24 4.34
C LYS A 42 1.65 -26.89 5.66
N LYS A 43 0.74 -26.93 6.64
CA LYS A 43 1.01 -27.57 7.94
C LYS A 43 1.38 -29.06 7.80
N ILE A 44 0.74 -29.77 6.88
CA ILE A 44 1.00 -31.19 6.64
C ILE A 44 2.35 -31.37 5.95
N VAL A 45 2.54 -30.68 4.82
CA VAL A 45 3.72 -30.85 3.94
C VAL A 45 5.01 -30.35 4.61
N GLU A 46 4.93 -29.27 5.38
CA GLU A 46 6.09 -28.72 6.10
C GLU A 46 6.38 -29.42 7.42
N SER A 47 5.58 -30.41 7.85
CA SER A 47 5.85 -31.18 9.07
C SER A 47 7.10 -32.05 8.92
N GLU A 48 7.85 -32.21 10.02
CA GLU A 48 9.06 -33.04 10.06
C GLU A 48 8.78 -34.49 9.60
N ASP A 49 7.66 -35.07 10.08
CA ASP A 49 7.27 -36.43 9.71
C ASP A 49 7.04 -36.58 8.20
N PHE A 50 6.33 -35.64 7.59
CA PHE A 50 6.09 -35.65 6.16
C PHE A 50 7.39 -35.56 5.36
N GLN A 51 8.27 -34.63 5.73
CA GLN A 51 9.55 -34.42 5.07
C GLN A 51 10.50 -35.63 5.26
N ALA A 52 10.50 -36.20 6.45
CA ALA A 52 11.26 -37.43 6.74
C ALA A 52 10.77 -38.61 5.87
N LYS A 53 9.44 -38.81 5.80
CA LYS A 53 8.84 -39.86 4.97
C LYS A 53 9.13 -39.63 3.47
N LYS A 54 8.99 -38.40 2.99
CA LYS A 54 9.31 -38.03 1.61
C LYS A 54 10.76 -38.33 1.28
N THR A 55 11.67 -37.90 2.14
CA THR A 55 13.10 -38.14 2.00
C THR A 55 13.41 -39.64 2.01
N GLN A 56 12.86 -40.40 2.94
CA GLN A 56 13.01 -41.85 3.00
C GLN A 56 12.58 -42.53 1.71
N LEU A 57 11.38 -42.21 1.21
CA LEU A 57 10.84 -42.81 0.00
C LEU A 57 11.63 -42.45 -1.26
N LEU A 58 12.23 -41.24 -1.32
CA LEU A 58 13.00 -40.79 -2.45
C LEU A 58 14.44 -41.32 -2.43
N THR A 59 15.07 -41.41 -1.27
CA THR A 59 16.53 -41.71 -1.19
C THR A 59 16.87 -43.15 -0.87
N THR A 60 15.97 -43.92 -0.17
CA THR A 60 16.26 -45.28 0.21
C THR A 60 16.42 -46.18 -1.02
N LYS A 61 17.56 -46.80 -1.17
CA LYS A 61 17.81 -47.77 -2.24
C LYS A 61 17.12 -49.10 -1.90
N TYR A 62 16.66 -49.83 -2.90
CA TYR A 62 15.98 -51.10 -2.73
C TYR A 62 16.78 -52.11 -1.87
N ASN A 63 18.09 -52.22 -2.11
CA ASN A 63 18.96 -53.13 -1.36
C ASN A 63 19.11 -52.78 0.14
N GLN A 64 18.71 -51.57 0.54
CA GLN A 64 18.73 -51.10 1.95
C GLN A 64 17.43 -51.46 2.66
N THR A 65 16.35 -51.72 1.92
CA THR A 65 15.05 -52.09 2.49
C THR A 65 15.04 -53.52 3.04
N GLN A 66 14.07 -53.82 3.89
CA GLN A 66 13.90 -55.17 4.42
C GLN A 66 13.61 -56.16 3.31
N GLU A 67 12.73 -55.78 2.36
CA GLU A 67 12.38 -56.59 1.19
C GLU A 67 13.61 -56.87 0.33
N GLY A 68 14.43 -55.84 0.07
CA GLY A 68 15.66 -56.02 -0.71
C GLY A 68 16.66 -56.95 -0.05
N LYS A 69 16.81 -56.87 1.28
CA LYS A 69 17.68 -57.79 2.05
C LYS A 69 17.14 -59.22 2.04
N ILE A 70 15.80 -59.39 2.22
CA ILE A 70 15.18 -60.72 2.15
C ILE A 70 15.34 -61.33 0.75
N MET A 71 15.11 -60.56 -0.31
CA MET A 71 15.28 -61.03 -1.69
C MET A 71 16.73 -61.39 -2.00
N ALA A 72 17.72 -60.60 -1.53
CA ALA A 72 19.13 -60.91 -1.67
C ALA A 72 19.49 -62.25 -0.97
N LYS A 73 18.99 -62.41 0.26
CA LYS A 73 19.18 -63.69 1.01
C LYS A 73 18.52 -64.87 0.29
N TYR A 74 17.28 -64.70 -0.21
CA TYR A 74 16.60 -65.72 -0.99
C TYR A 74 17.41 -66.13 -2.24
N HIS A 75 17.91 -65.14 -3.01
CA HIS A 75 18.71 -65.45 -4.22
C HIS A 75 20.01 -66.17 -3.89
N SER A 76 20.71 -65.74 -2.81
CA SER A 76 21.93 -66.39 -2.34
C SER A 76 21.66 -67.85 -1.92
N MET A 77 20.61 -68.07 -1.12
CA MET A 77 20.25 -69.41 -0.66
C MET A 77 19.75 -70.29 -1.80
N LYS A 78 18.98 -69.73 -2.74
CA LYS A 78 18.52 -70.48 -3.94
C LYS A 78 19.69 -71.05 -4.73
N TRP A 79 20.77 -70.29 -4.90
CA TRP A 79 21.99 -70.79 -5.58
C TRP A 79 22.62 -71.91 -4.75
N ASN A 80 22.81 -71.67 -3.44
CA ASN A 80 23.43 -72.68 -2.56
C ASN A 80 22.61 -73.99 -2.50
N ILE A 81 21.29 -73.91 -2.41
CA ILE A 81 20.38 -75.07 -2.38
C ILE A 81 20.38 -75.79 -3.70
N SER A 82 20.50 -75.11 -4.81
CA SER A 82 20.66 -75.80 -6.10
C SER A 82 21.93 -76.66 -6.13
N VAL A 83 23.02 -76.20 -5.55
CA VAL A 83 24.26 -76.93 -5.32
C VAL A 83 24.10 -78.05 -4.30
N ILE A 84 23.38 -77.77 -3.21
CA ILE A 84 23.08 -78.78 -2.15
C ILE A 84 22.22 -79.85 -2.67
N LEU A 85 21.14 -79.58 -3.40
CA LEU A 85 20.29 -80.57 -4.03
C LEU A 85 21.05 -81.44 -5.04
N PHE A 86 21.98 -80.83 -5.83
CA PHE A 86 22.88 -81.59 -6.70
C PHE A 86 23.77 -82.52 -5.92
N ASN A 87 24.26 -82.11 -4.75
CA ASN A 87 25.11 -82.89 -3.85
C ASN A 87 24.33 -83.95 -3.04
N LEU A 88 23.05 -83.69 -2.73
CA LEU A 88 22.16 -84.62 -2.01
C LEU A 88 21.87 -85.89 -2.81
N PHE A 89 21.94 -85.82 -4.09
CA PHE A 89 21.94 -87.03 -4.93
C PHE A 89 23.25 -87.84 -4.81
N HIS A 90 24.32 -87.31 -4.09
CA HIS A 90 25.64 -87.87 -3.97
C HIS A 90 26.20 -88.08 -2.56
N LYS A 91 25.32 -88.07 -1.52
CA LYS A 91 25.62 -88.31 -0.07
C LYS A 91 25.72 -87.03 0.84
N GLU A 92 25.09 -87.13 1.94
CA GLU A 92 24.53 -86.15 2.87
C GLU A 92 25.30 -85.71 4.01
N THR A 93 24.95 -84.48 4.59
CA THR A 93 25.19 -84.07 5.99
C THR A 93 23.99 -83.38 6.61
N TRP A 94 23.78 -83.47 7.99
CA TRP A 94 22.67 -82.91 8.72
C TRP A 94 22.57 -81.36 8.73
N LYS A 95 23.67 -80.69 8.36
CA LYS A 95 23.68 -79.19 8.22
C LYS A 95 22.78 -78.75 7.06
N GLU A 96 22.66 -79.58 6.05
CA GLU A 96 21.89 -79.26 4.86
C GLU A 96 20.38 -79.18 5.10
N LYS A 97 19.84 -80.02 6.04
CA LYS A 97 18.43 -79.98 6.43
C LYS A 97 18.00 -78.64 7.05
N THR A 98 18.86 -78.04 7.89
CA THR A 98 18.57 -76.76 8.53
C THR A 98 18.57 -75.62 7.54
N GLU A 99 19.44 -75.63 6.55
CA GLU A 99 19.49 -74.61 5.48
C GLU A 99 18.31 -74.74 4.50
N VAL A 100 17.89 -75.94 4.18
CA VAL A 100 16.70 -76.19 3.37
C VAL A 100 15.45 -75.71 4.09
N ALA A 101 15.30 -75.98 5.39
CA ALA A 101 14.18 -75.45 6.18
C ALA A 101 14.11 -73.92 6.18
N LYS A 102 15.25 -73.23 6.41
CA LYS A 102 15.35 -71.75 6.33
C LYS A 102 15.02 -71.21 4.94
N TYR A 103 15.41 -71.93 3.90
CA TYR A 103 15.03 -71.54 2.53
C TYR A 103 13.53 -71.66 2.30
N LEU A 104 12.89 -72.75 2.72
CA LEU A 104 11.44 -72.93 2.58
C LEU A 104 10.64 -71.87 3.36
N GLU A 105 11.12 -71.47 4.56
CA GLU A 105 10.56 -70.36 5.30
C GLU A 105 10.64 -69.04 4.50
N LEU A 106 11.79 -68.74 3.89
CA LEU A 106 11.94 -67.57 3.05
C LEU A 106 11.05 -67.65 1.80
N VAL A 107 10.91 -68.83 1.16
CA VAL A 107 9.98 -69.01 0.03
C VAL A 107 8.54 -68.73 0.48
N ALA A 108 8.11 -69.27 1.61
CA ALA A 108 6.79 -69.00 2.15
C ALA A 108 6.58 -67.49 2.41
N GLN A 109 7.59 -66.80 3.00
CA GLN A 109 7.52 -65.40 3.29
C GLN A 109 7.43 -64.55 2.01
N ILE A 110 8.24 -64.80 0.99
CA ILE A 110 8.23 -64.01 -0.27
C ILE A 110 7.00 -64.24 -1.11
N GLN A 111 6.28 -65.37 -0.90
CA GLN A 111 5.03 -65.72 -1.60
C GLN A 111 3.81 -65.07 -0.99
N THR A 112 3.89 -64.45 0.24
CA THR A 112 2.76 -63.74 0.83
C THR A 112 2.36 -62.55 -0.02
N PRO A 113 1.05 -62.28 -0.16
CA PRO A 113 0.57 -61.14 -0.92
C PRO A 113 1.11 -59.81 -0.39
N GLU A 114 1.26 -59.69 0.94
CA GLU A 114 1.78 -58.49 1.64
C GLU A 114 3.23 -58.25 1.24
N PHE A 115 4.08 -59.31 1.27
CA PHE A 115 5.46 -59.16 0.87
C PHE A 115 5.57 -58.78 -0.62
N GLN A 116 4.81 -59.41 -1.49
CA GLN A 116 4.82 -59.12 -2.93
C GLN A 116 4.42 -57.67 -3.19
N LYS A 117 3.38 -57.18 -2.54
CA LYS A 117 2.94 -55.77 -2.64
C LYS A 117 4.02 -54.81 -2.15
N SER A 118 4.60 -55.04 -0.98
CA SER A 118 5.66 -54.22 -0.42
C SER A 118 6.93 -54.24 -1.29
N ASN A 119 7.31 -55.42 -1.73
CA ASN A 119 8.46 -55.61 -2.60
C ASN A 119 8.29 -54.89 -3.95
N ALA A 120 7.11 -54.99 -4.57
CA ALA A 120 6.79 -54.24 -5.80
C ALA A 120 6.85 -52.72 -5.58
N PHE A 121 6.31 -52.23 -4.45
CA PHE A 121 6.39 -50.82 -4.07
C PHE A 121 7.85 -50.34 -3.96
N TRP A 122 8.68 -51.07 -3.18
CA TRP A 122 10.08 -50.65 -2.97
C TRP A 122 10.96 -50.79 -4.23
N LYS A 123 10.64 -51.67 -5.11
CA LYS A 123 11.30 -51.79 -6.44
C LYS A 123 10.96 -50.66 -7.39
N ASN A 124 9.82 -50.00 -7.18
CA ASN A 124 9.40 -48.91 -8.05
C ASN A 124 10.26 -47.64 -7.79
N PRO A 125 11.06 -47.19 -8.76
CA PRO A 125 11.85 -45.95 -8.60
C PRO A 125 10.97 -44.72 -8.48
N LYS A 126 9.72 -44.76 -8.95
CA LYS A 126 8.72 -43.70 -8.86
C LYS A 126 7.74 -43.89 -7.69
N ARG A 127 8.07 -44.71 -6.67
CA ARG A 127 7.17 -45.07 -5.57
C ARG A 127 6.59 -43.86 -4.84
N TRP A 128 7.36 -42.78 -4.65
CA TRP A 128 6.86 -41.53 -4.05
C TRP A 128 5.61 -41.03 -4.77
N TYR A 129 5.67 -40.97 -6.11
CA TYR A 129 4.58 -40.43 -6.92
C TYR A 129 3.31 -41.32 -6.95
N THR A 130 3.34 -42.49 -6.35
CA THR A 130 2.19 -43.38 -6.21
C THR A 130 1.51 -43.26 -4.85
N THR A 131 2.04 -42.38 -3.95
CA THR A 131 1.52 -42.20 -2.61
C THR A 131 0.47 -41.07 -2.53
N PRO A 132 -0.48 -41.13 -1.59
CA PRO A 132 -1.37 -40.00 -1.31
C PRO A 132 -0.63 -38.73 -0.89
N GLU A 133 0.47 -38.89 -0.16
CA GLU A 133 1.33 -37.77 0.26
C GLU A 133 1.92 -37.01 -0.93
N SER A 134 2.29 -37.72 -1.99
CA SER A 134 2.76 -37.05 -3.22
C SER A 134 1.66 -36.20 -3.89
N GLN A 135 0.39 -36.62 -3.79
CA GLN A 135 -0.72 -35.82 -4.29
C GLN A 135 -0.89 -34.56 -3.46
N GLN A 136 -0.78 -34.66 -2.14
CA GLN A 136 -0.82 -33.50 -1.23
C GLN A 136 0.34 -32.53 -1.51
N ASP A 137 1.55 -33.05 -1.69
CA ASP A 137 2.74 -32.25 -2.02
C ASP A 137 2.56 -31.51 -3.36
N ASN A 138 2.09 -32.20 -4.38
CA ASN A 138 1.81 -31.59 -5.69
C ASN A 138 0.72 -30.53 -5.61
N ARG A 139 -0.34 -30.76 -4.83
CA ARG A 139 -1.41 -29.79 -4.63
C ARG A 139 -0.92 -28.57 -3.87
N TYR A 140 -0.14 -28.74 -2.82
CA TYR A 140 0.51 -27.66 -2.09
C TYR A 140 1.40 -26.80 -3.02
N MET A 141 2.24 -27.46 -3.83
CA MET A 141 3.12 -26.77 -4.80
C MET A 141 2.34 -26.03 -5.89
N ALA A 142 1.19 -26.54 -6.30
CA ALA A 142 0.30 -25.83 -7.23
C ALA A 142 -0.34 -24.60 -6.57
N LEU A 143 -0.84 -24.76 -5.35
CA LEU A 143 -1.45 -23.66 -4.60
C LEU A 143 -0.44 -22.57 -4.23
N SER A 144 0.79 -22.93 -3.87
CA SER A 144 1.86 -21.97 -3.56
C SER A 144 2.21 -21.03 -4.73
N LYS A 145 1.88 -21.43 -5.95
CA LYS A 145 2.07 -20.64 -7.19
C LYS A 145 0.79 -19.95 -7.65
N HIS A 146 -0.33 -20.18 -6.97
CA HIS A 146 -1.59 -19.53 -7.32
C HIS A 146 -1.51 -18.03 -7.07
N ALA A 147 -2.03 -17.23 -8.02
CA ALA A 147 -1.91 -15.77 -7.99
C ALA A 147 -2.45 -15.13 -6.69
N ASP A 148 -3.55 -15.67 -6.15
CA ASP A 148 -4.15 -15.16 -4.92
C ASP A 148 -3.33 -15.53 -3.68
N ILE A 149 -2.78 -16.74 -3.64
CA ILE A 149 -1.90 -17.15 -2.54
C ILE A 149 -0.60 -16.36 -2.55
N CYS A 150 0.01 -16.17 -3.72
CA CYS A 150 1.18 -15.32 -3.87
C CYS A 150 0.87 -13.88 -3.44
N PHE A 151 -0.28 -13.34 -3.86
CA PHE A 151 -0.74 -12.02 -3.48
C PHE A 151 -0.92 -11.90 -1.96
N TYR A 152 -1.63 -12.84 -1.33
CA TYR A 152 -1.88 -12.84 0.12
C TYR A 152 -0.58 -12.90 0.93
N ASN A 153 0.35 -13.79 0.54
CA ASN A 153 1.65 -13.94 1.20
C ASN A 153 2.61 -12.76 1.00
N ALA A 154 2.37 -11.92 -0.02
CA ALA A 154 3.16 -10.72 -0.29
C ALA A 154 2.73 -9.52 0.58
N HIS A 155 1.61 -9.60 1.31
CA HIS A 155 1.08 -8.54 2.15
C HIS A 155 0.96 -9.03 3.60
N THR A 156 1.28 -8.13 4.54
CA THR A 156 1.05 -8.43 5.96
C THR A 156 -0.30 -7.88 6.42
N GLN A 157 -0.86 -8.51 7.47
CA GLN A 157 -2.09 -8.03 8.10
C GLN A 157 -1.93 -6.59 8.62
N GLU A 158 -0.73 -6.23 9.10
CA GLU A 158 -0.43 -4.90 9.61
C GLU A 158 -0.48 -3.85 8.50
N GLU A 159 0.13 -4.15 7.33
CA GLU A 159 0.06 -3.28 6.15
C GLU A 159 -1.39 -3.05 5.70
N ILE A 160 -2.18 -4.10 5.61
CA ILE A 160 -3.60 -4.00 5.21
C ILE A 160 -4.39 -3.17 6.22
N THR A 161 -4.21 -3.40 7.53
CA THR A 161 -4.85 -2.62 8.59
C THR A 161 -4.41 -1.16 8.55
N GLU A 162 -3.14 -0.89 8.23
CA GLU A 162 -2.65 0.46 8.05
C GLU A 162 -3.33 1.18 6.88
N LEU A 163 -3.50 0.51 5.75
CA LEU A 163 -4.17 1.06 4.57
C LEU A 163 -5.66 1.33 4.81
N GLU A 164 -6.36 0.46 5.54
CA GLU A 164 -7.78 0.62 5.91
C GLU A 164 -8.04 1.86 6.77
N SER A 165 -7.03 2.40 7.39
CA SER A 165 -7.17 3.48 8.38
C SER A 165 -7.30 4.88 7.79
N TYR A 166 -7.02 5.11 6.51
CA TYR A 166 -7.15 6.43 5.87
C TYR A 166 -8.59 6.70 5.45
N LYS A 167 -9.16 7.82 5.93
CA LYS A 167 -10.51 8.27 5.58
C LYS A 167 -10.48 9.71 5.12
N LEU A 168 -11.33 10.06 4.16
CA LEU A 168 -11.56 11.45 3.77
C LEU A 168 -12.16 12.18 4.96
N ALA A 169 -11.40 13.14 5.52
CA ALA A 169 -11.78 13.87 6.71
C ALA A 169 -12.31 15.27 6.39
N TRP A 170 -11.82 15.88 5.31
CA TRP A 170 -12.23 17.21 4.87
C TRP A 170 -12.00 17.34 3.36
N ASN A 171 -12.95 18.01 2.67
CA ASN A 171 -12.78 18.31 1.24
C ASN A 171 -13.59 19.54 0.82
N ASP A 172 -13.18 20.12 -0.32
CA ASP A 172 -13.99 21.03 -1.09
C ASP A 172 -13.74 20.76 -2.60
N GLU A 173 -14.78 20.43 -3.32
CA GLU A 173 -14.79 20.20 -4.77
C GLU A 173 -15.24 21.44 -5.55
N PHE A 174 -15.57 22.54 -4.84
CA PHE A 174 -16.06 23.80 -5.40
C PHE A 174 -17.23 23.66 -6.36
N ASP A 175 -18.13 22.70 -6.08
CA ASP A 175 -19.29 22.39 -6.94
C ASP A 175 -20.39 23.46 -6.97
N GLY A 176 -20.29 24.47 -6.12
CA GLY A 176 -21.23 25.56 -6.02
C GLY A 176 -21.01 26.70 -7.04
N THR A 177 -21.70 27.81 -6.80
CA THR A 177 -21.51 29.08 -7.52
C THR A 177 -20.88 30.16 -6.65
N GLN A 178 -20.59 29.85 -5.40
CA GLN A 178 -19.96 30.72 -4.39
C GLN A 178 -19.16 29.86 -3.41
N MET A 179 -18.30 30.50 -2.62
CA MET A 179 -17.56 29.83 -1.57
C MET A 179 -18.50 29.13 -0.59
N ALA A 180 -18.16 27.89 -0.26
CA ALA A 180 -18.91 27.10 0.71
C ALA A 180 -18.86 27.74 2.12
N LYS A 181 -19.84 27.42 2.97
CA LYS A 181 -19.97 28.01 4.32
C LYS A 181 -18.79 27.73 5.26
N HIS A 182 -17.96 26.76 4.95
CA HIS A 182 -16.76 26.45 5.72
C HIS A 182 -15.55 27.32 5.33
N TRP A 183 -15.72 28.30 4.43
CA TRP A 183 -14.75 29.32 4.10
C TRP A 183 -15.20 30.68 4.60
N GLU A 184 -14.25 31.44 5.12
CA GLU A 184 -14.44 32.82 5.55
C GLU A 184 -13.41 33.71 4.86
N SER A 185 -13.88 34.89 4.39
CA SER A 185 -13.01 35.89 3.76
C SER A 185 -12.13 36.56 4.79
N GLY A 186 -10.83 36.59 4.51
CA GLY A 186 -9.84 37.23 5.37
C GLY A 186 -8.81 36.27 5.94
N PHE A 187 -7.97 36.78 6.83
CA PHE A 187 -6.95 36.00 7.53
C PHE A 187 -7.52 35.40 8.83
N LEU A 188 -7.03 34.24 9.22
CA LEU A 188 -7.32 33.63 10.50
C LEU A 188 -6.40 34.24 11.58
N TYR A 189 -6.94 35.12 12.44
CA TYR A 189 -6.19 35.75 13.54
C TYR A 189 -6.79 35.42 14.90
N PRO A 190 -5.95 35.33 15.94
CA PRO A 190 -6.41 35.01 17.29
C PRO A 190 -7.05 36.22 18.03
N SER A 191 -6.97 37.43 17.49
CA SER A 191 -7.41 38.66 18.14
C SER A 191 -8.56 39.31 17.40
N LYS A 192 -9.56 39.76 18.17
CA LYS A 192 -10.72 40.57 17.67
C LYS A 192 -10.31 41.92 17.11
N ASP A 193 -9.14 42.44 17.50
CA ASP A 193 -8.65 43.75 17.08
C ASP A 193 -8.11 43.76 15.65
N PHE A 194 -7.77 42.58 15.11
CA PHE A 194 -7.43 42.42 13.71
C PHE A 194 -8.66 42.02 12.94
N GLN A 195 -9.21 42.94 12.18
CA GLN A 195 -10.23 42.59 11.20
C GLN A 195 -9.61 41.66 10.16
N ALA A 196 -10.26 40.54 9.91
CA ALA A 196 -9.75 39.50 9.04
C ALA A 196 -9.36 39.96 7.62
N ASN A 197 -9.91 41.08 7.15
CA ASN A 197 -9.72 41.61 5.78
C ASN A 197 -8.77 42.83 5.70
N HIS A 198 -7.79 42.93 6.57
CA HIS A 198 -6.75 43.95 6.37
C HIS A 198 -5.73 43.48 5.34
N SER A 199 -5.05 44.46 4.71
CA SER A 199 -3.93 44.23 3.79
C SER A 199 -2.61 44.54 4.52
N TYR A 200 -1.49 44.34 3.82
CA TYR A 200 -0.18 44.67 4.36
C TYR A 200 0.46 45.82 3.53
N THR A 201 1.06 46.81 4.17
CA THR A 201 1.81 47.86 3.45
C THR A 201 3.05 47.35 2.71
N SER A 202 3.51 46.16 3.00
CA SER A 202 4.57 45.45 2.30
C SER A 202 4.11 44.72 1.03
N GLU A 203 2.82 44.85 0.69
CA GLU A 203 2.19 44.23 -0.48
C GLU A 203 1.55 45.31 -1.37
N ARG A 204 1.37 45.03 -2.65
CA ARG A 204 0.84 46.01 -3.62
C ARG A 204 -0.66 45.87 -3.85
N GLN A 205 -1.32 44.90 -3.27
CA GLN A 205 -2.77 44.69 -3.38
C GLN A 205 -3.50 44.91 -2.05
N ALA A 206 -4.70 45.44 -2.18
CA ALA A 206 -5.71 45.35 -1.12
C ALA A 206 -6.48 44.05 -1.21
N TYR A 207 -6.82 43.45 -0.09
CA TYR A 207 -7.75 42.32 -0.06
C TYR A 207 -9.18 42.80 -0.01
N THR A 208 -10.01 42.21 -0.86
CA THR A 208 -11.45 42.48 -0.96
C THR A 208 -12.23 41.34 -0.35
N LYS A 209 -13.48 41.60 0.03
CA LYS A 209 -14.34 40.57 0.65
C LYS A 209 -15.02 39.70 -0.40
N GLY A 210 -14.25 38.95 -1.19
CA GLY A 210 -14.77 38.06 -2.21
C GLY A 210 -15.01 38.68 -3.59
N GLN A 211 -14.69 39.99 -3.81
CA GLN A 211 -14.91 40.64 -5.09
C GLN A 211 -13.98 40.13 -6.22
N ASN A 212 -12.90 39.52 -5.85
CA ASN A 212 -11.93 38.92 -6.75
C ASN A 212 -12.00 37.36 -6.75
N THR A 213 -13.07 36.81 -6.18
CA THR A 213 -13.31 35.38 -6.07
C THR A 213 -14.46 34.97 -6.96
N HIS A 214 -14.29 33.89 -7.68
CA HIS A 214 -15.34 33.30 -8.50
C HIS A 214 -15.32 31.77 -8.36
N VAL A 215 -16.48 31.17 -8.17
CA VAL A 215 -16.67 29.72 -8.17
C VAL A 215 -17.60 29.35 -9.31
N ALA A 216 -17.11 28.60 -10.26
CA ALA A 216 -17.90 28.14 -11.41
C ALA A 216 -17.29 26.88 -12.02
N ASN A 217 -18.13 26.00 -12.55
CA ASN A 217 -17.71 24.73 -13.19
C ASN A 217 -16.81 23.88 -12.30
N SER A 218 -17.12 23.83 -11.01
CA SER A 218 -16.34 23.12 -9.98
C SER A 218 -14.88 23.62 -9.92
N VAL A 219 -14.66 24.92 -10.04
CA VAL A 219 -13.35 25.56 -9.91
C VAL A 219 -13.49 26.83 -9.09
N LEU A 220 -12.66 26.96 -8.05
CA LEU A 220 -12.41 28.23 -7.37
C LEU A 220 -11.36 29.02 -8.16
N SER A 221 -11.67 30.27 -8.48
CA SER A 221 -10.77 31.22 -9.13
C SER A 221 -10.51 32.43 -8.22
N LEU A 222 -9.27 32.63 -7.78
CA LEU A 222 -8.83 33.84 -7.10
C LEU A 222 -8.04 34.72 -8.08
N THR A 223 -8.58 35.90 -8.38
CA THR A 223 -7.99 36.84 -9.36
C THR A 223 -7.26 37.96 -8.65
N THR A 224 -6.06 38.32 -9.12
CA THR A 224 -5.40 39.59 -8.78
C THR A 224 -5.57 40.53 -9.95
N ARG A 225 -6.20 41.70 -9.71
CA ARG A 225 -6.58 42.68 -10.74
C ARG A 225 -5.84 44.00 -10.53
N LYS A 226 -5.53 44.70 -11.62
CA LYS A 226 -5.06 46.07 -11.57
C LYS A 226 -6.28 46.96 -11.28
N GLN A 227 -6.40 47.40 -10.04
CA GLN A 227 -7.49 48.24 -9.58
C GLN A 227 -6.98 49.07 -8.41
N SER A 228 -6.90 50.40 -8.58
CA SER A 228 -6.49 51.31 -7.52
C SER A 228 -7.59 51.45 -6.47
N THR A 229 -7.22 51.33 -5.22
CA THR A 229 -8.13 51.50 -4.06
C THR A 229 -7.34 51.94 -2.85
N THR A 230 -8.06 52.50 -1.85
CA THR A 230 -7.50 52.78 -0.51
C THR A 230 -8.20 51.88 0.50
N ALA A 231 -7.43 51.16 1.28
CA ALA A 231 -7.94 50.17 2.22
C ALA A 231 -7.12 50.12 3.51
N PRO A 232 -7.70 49.60 4.61
CA PRO A 232 -6.93 49.37 5.85
C PRO A 232 -5.77 48.40 5.59
N ALA A 233 -4.58 48.79 6.05
CA ALA A 233 -3.37 47.98 5.91
C ALA A 233 -2.54 48.00 7.18
N TRP A 234 -1.94 46.87 7.51
CA TRP A 234 -1.01 46.75 8.61
C TRP A 234 0.38 47.23 8.22
N HIS A 235 0.91 48.18 8.98
CA HIS A 235 2.28 48.66 8.89
C HIS A 235 3.09 48.15 10.10
N PRO A 236 4.28 47.60 9.94
CA PRO A 236 5.02 46.95 11.03
C PRO A 236 5.28 47.89 12.25
N THR A 237 5.46 49.19 12.02
CA THR A 237 5.77 50.14 13.09
C THR A 237 4.63 51.12 13.41
N LYS A 238 3.65 51.31 12.50
CA LYS A 238 2.57 52.30 12.66
C LYS A 238 1.20 51.65 13.00
N GLY A 239 1.16 50.30 12.95
CA GLY A 239 -0.11 49.59 13.16
C GLY A 239 -1.05 49.68 11.96
N LEU A 240 -2.36 49.59 12.20
CA LEU A 240 -3.39 49.66 11.19
C LEU A 240 -3.57 51.10 10.70
N MET A 241 -3.46 51.31 9.36
CA MET A 241 -3.61 52.59 8.71
C MET A 241 -4.28 52.47 7.34
N MET A 242 -4.89 53.54 6.85
CA MET A 242 -5.34 53.62 5.46
C MET A 242 -4.16 53.73 4.52
N HIS A 243 -4.13 52.90 3.50
CA HIS A 243 -3.01 52.81 2.55
C HIS A 243 -3.52 52.66 1.10
N PRO A 244 -2.93 53.39 0.12
CA PRO A 244 -3.29 53.26 -1.27
C PRO A 244 -2.67 52.02 -1.88
N PHE A 245 -3.47 51.29 -2.65
CA PHE A 245 -3.05 50.09 -3.38
C PHE A 245 -3.33 50.24 -4.87
N ALA A 246 -2.46 49.64 -5.71
CA ALA A 246 -2.62 49.64 -7.16
C ALA A 246 -3.35 48.37 -7.69
N PHE A 247 -3.53 47.39 -6.84
CA PHE A 247 -4.13 46.10 -7.18
C PHE A 247 -5.14 45.70 -6.09
N THR A 248 -6.05 44.79 -6.48
CA THR A 248 -6.95 44.09 -5.56
C THR A 248 -6.80 42.59 -5.72
N SER A 249 -7.03 41.84 -4.64
CA SER A 249 -7.04 40.39 -4.60
C SER A 249 -7.94 39.90 -3.48
N ASP A 250 -8.04 38.61 -3.26
CA ASP A 250 -8.75 38.02 -2.14
C ASP A 250 -7.89 37.06 -1.33
N VAL A 251 -8.29 36.88 -0.08
CA VAL A 251 -7.76 35.91 0.86
C VAL A 251 -8.91 35.20 1.55
N TRP A 252 -8.79 33.89 1.68
CA TRP A 252 -9.79 33.04 2.32
C TRP A 252 -9.13 32.06 3.28
N HIS A 253 -9.79 31.78 4.39
CA HIS A 253 -9.39 30.71 5.29
C HIS A 253 -10.56 29.75 5.57
N SER A 254 -10.25 28.49 5.87
CA SER A 254 -11.27 27.55 6.35
C SER A 254 -11.63 27.93 7.80
N ASN A 255 -12.92 28.14 8.09
CA ASN A 255 -13.39 28.47 9.44
C ASN A 255 -13.48 27.25 10.35
N ILE A 256 -13.43 26.04 9.75
CA ILE A 256 -13.23 24.79 10.46
C ILE A 256 -11.82 24.26 10.16
N PRO A 257 -11.16 23.59 11.13
CA PRO A 257 -9.86 23.00 10.88
C PRO A 257 -9.92 21.93 9.81
N ALA A 258 -9.03 22.04 8.82
CA ALA A 258 -8.89 21.00 7.79
C ALA A 258 -8.02 19.83 8.27
N ILE A 259 -7.08 20.09 9.18
CA ILE A 259 -6.19 19.05 9.74
C ILE A 259 -6.31 19.03 11.25
N THR A 260 -6.73 17.88 11.77
CA THR A 260 -6.88 17.60 13.22
C THR A 260 -6.09 16.37 13.67
N SER A 261 -5.49 15.63 12.73
CA SER A 261 -4.78 14.37 12.98
C SER A 261 -3.27 14.53 12.90
N LYS A 262 -2.54 13.69 13.64
CA LYS A 262 -1.07 13.61 13.61
C LYS A 262 -0.52 12.92 12.36
N LYS A 263 -1.36 12.23 11.60
CA LYS A 263 -0.99 11.52 10.36
C LYS A 263 -2.04 11.75 9.30
N GLY A 264 -1.60 11.98 8.07
CA GLY A 264 -2.55 12.19 6.98
C GLY A 264 -1.90 12.57 5.66
N VAL A 265 -2.79 12.87 4.72
CA VAL A 265 -2.46 13.31 3.37
C VAL A 265 -3.39 14.47 3.02
N LEU A 266 -2.82 15.58 2.56
CA LEU A 266 -3.57 16.68 1.96
C LEU A 266 -3.21 16.76 0.48
N GLN A 267 -4.21 16.91 -0.35
CA GLN A 267 -4.03 17.06 -1.78
C GLN A 267 -4.77 18.28 -2.30
N ILE A 268 -4.17 18.96 -3.25
CA ILE A 268 -4.73 20.13 -3.90
C ILE A 268 -4.41 20.09 -5.38
N LYS A 269 -5.43 20.22 -6.23
CA LYS A 269 -5.27 20.34 -7.67
C LYS A 269 -5.41 21.79 -8.09
N VAL A 270 -4.31 22.38 -8.61
CA VAL A 270 -4.23 23.81 -8.89
C VAL A 270 -3.61 24.10 -10.24
N ALA A 271 -3.96 25.28 -10.80
CA ALA A 271 -3.30 25.91 -11.92
C ALA A 271 -3.09 27.40 -11.60
N CYS A 272 -1.94 27.94 -11.99
CA CYS A 272 -1.58 29.34 -11.72
C CYS A 272 -1.19 30.05 -13.02
N VAL A 273 -1.67 31.28 -13.18
CA VAL A 273 -1.37 32.11 -14.36
C VAL A 273 -0.99 33.53 -13.91
N GLY A 274 -0.04 34.15 -14.63
CA GLY A 274 0.39 35.52 -14.37
C GLY A 274 1.62 35.63 -13.44
N LYS A 275 2.10 36.87 -13.24
CA LYS A 275 3.27 37.15 -12.40
C LYS A 275 2.83 37.59 -10.99
N VAL A 276 2.07 36.75 -10.33
CA VAL A 276 1.54 36.93 -8.96
C VAL A 276 2.01 35.76 -8.11
N ARG A 277 2.35 36.01 -6.86
CA ARG A 277 2.62 34.93 -5.92
C ARG A 277 1.29 34.37 -5.39
N HIS A 278 1.18 33.09 -5.39
CA HIS A 278 0.06 32.36 -4.82
C HIS A 278 0.51 31.60 -3.59
N ALA A 279 -0.29 31.57 -2.57
CA ALA A 279 0.00 30.83 -1.36
C ALA A 279 -1.23 30.01 -0.95
N ILE A 280 -1.01 28.72 -0.77
CA ILE A 280 -1.91 27.81 -0.06
C ILE A 280 -1.14 27.34 1.16
N CYS A 281 -1.67 27.65 2.34
CA CYS A 281 -0.96 27.50 3.59
C CYS A 281 -1.81 26.76 4.62
N LEU A 282 -1.14 26.06 5.53
CA LEU A 282 -1.72 25.62 6.79
C LEU A 282 -1.41 26.65 7.87
N VAL A 283 -2.41 27.15 8.53
CA VAL A 283 -2.29 28.20 9.57
C VAL A 283 -2.90 27.74 10.88
N SER A 284 -2.27 28.10 11.98
CA SER A 284 -2.79 27.85 13.33
C SER A 284 -3.28 29.15 13.96
N PRO A 285 -4.48 29.16 14.55
CA PRO A 285 -4.96 30.33 15.31
C PRO A 285 -4.06 30.66 16.48
N LYS A 286 -3.34 29.69 17.04
CA LYS A 286 -2.52 29.86 18.25
C LYS A 286 -1.11 30.37 17.98
N SER A 287 -0.51 30.02 16.84
CA SER A 287 0.92 30.26 16.61
C SER A 287 1.23 31.11 15.38
N GLN A 288 0.25 31.44 14.57
CA GLN A 288 0.42 32.09 13.24
C GLN A 288 1.51 31.46 12.37
N ASN A 289 1.97 30.27 12.73
CA ASN A 289 2.97 29.54 11.96
C ASN A 289 2.33 29.08 10.66
N VAL A 290 2.81 29.63 9.58
CA VAL A 290 2.37 29.34 8.23
C VAL A 290 3.26 28.25 7.67
N LEU A 291 2.70 27.10 7.39
CA LEU A 291 3.32 26.07 6.56
C LEU A 291 2.82 26.26 5.14
N SER A 292 3.67 26.69 4.22
CA SER A 292 3.30 26.79 2.81
C SER A 292 3.23 25.40 2.16
N ILE A 293 2.11 25.12 1.49
CA ILE A 293 1.92 23.90 0.74
C ILE A 293 2.46 24.07 -0.68
N LEU A 294 2.34 25.27 -1.26
CA LEU A 294 2.85 25.56 -2.59
C LEU A 294 4.28 26.10 -2.52
N PRO A 295 5.19 25.62 -3.35
CA PRO A 295 6.49 26.26 -3.56
C PRO A 295 6.30 27.66 -4.15
N SER A 296 7.10 28.63 -3.73
CA SER A 296 6.97 30.04 -4.06
C SER A 296 7.22 30.41 -5.55
N LYS A 297 7.58 29.47 -6.43
CA LYS A 297 7.97 29.70 -7.83
C LYS A 297 7.05 29.04 -8.86
N LEU A 298 5.79 28.77 -8.51
CA LEU A 298 4.92 28.09 -9.44
C LEU A 298 4.21 29.03 -10.39
N MET A 299 4.54 28.90 -11.66
CA MET A 299 3.73 29.33 -12.79
C MET A 299 3.46 28.12 -13.67
N GLN A 300 2.39 27.39 -13.42
CA GLN A 300 1.99 26.30 -14.32
C GLN A 300 0.57 26.57 -14.81
N LYS A 301 0.45 26.85 -16.13
CA LYS A 301 -0.84 26.97 -16.82
C LYS A 301 -1.69 25.71 -16.70
N ASN A 302 -1.05 24.56 -16.66
CA ASN A 302 -1.71 23.27 -16.54
C ASN A 302 -1.94 22.92 -15.07
N TYR A 303 -3.05 22.25 -14.80
CA TYR A 303 -3.32 21.71 -13.48
C TYR A 303 -2.24 20.74 -13.03
N VAL A 304 -1.80 20.93 -11.81
CA VAL A 304 -0.89 20.01 -11.10
C VAL A 304 -1.48 19.66 -9.74
N VAL A 305 -1.16 18.48 -9.25
CA VAL A 305 -1.55 18.02 -7.92
C VAL A 305 -0.38 18.17 -6.98
N TYR A 306 -0.56 18.99 -5.94
CA TYR A 306 0.35 19.02 -4.79
C TYR A 306 -0.17 18.10 -3.71
N THR A 307 0.71 17.28 -3.17
CA THR A 307 0.41 16.37 -2.08
C THR A 307 1.35 16.66 -0.91
N LEU A 308 0.78 16.87 0.26
CA LEU A 308 1.48 16.95 1.54
C LEU A 308 1.17 15.70 2.33
N VAL A 309 2.17 14.90 2.63
CA VAL A 309 2.08 13.74 3.52
C VAL A 309 2.73 14.09 4.83
N TRP A 310 2.07 13.82 5.95
CA TRP A 310 2.65 14.05 7.27
C TRP A 310 2.42 12.88 8.22
N ASN A 311 3.36 12.71 9.11
CA ASN A 311 3.28 11.81 10.25
C ASN A 311 3.96 12.44 11.48
N GLU A 312 4.12 11.68 12.56
CA GLU A 312 4.71 12.18 13.81
C GLU A 312 6.22 12.52 13.69
N LYS A 313 6.89 12.11 12.62
CA LYS A 313 8.34 12.25 12.44
C LYS A 313 8.71 13.22 11.33
N GLU A 314 7.92 13.25 10.25
CA GLU A 314 8.29 13.95 9.02
C GLU A 314 7.09 14.52 8.27
N THR A 315 7.40 15.46 7.39
CA THR A 315 6.46 16.06 6.45
C THR A 315 7.08 16.06 5.05
N ILE A 316 6.35 15.55 4.06
CA ILE A 316 6.87 15.34 2.69
C ILE A 316 5.94 16.03 1.70
N TRP A 317 6.52 16.78 0.76
CA TRP A 317 5.82 17.44 -0.33
C TRP A 317 6.07 16.72 -1.65
N TYR A 318 5.00 16.52 -2.39
CA TYR A 318 5.06 15.97 -3.75
C TYR A 318 4.36 16.90 -4.75
N GLN A 319 4.81 16.87 -6.01
CA GLN A 319 4.11 17.43 -7.16
C GLN A 319 3.94 16.34 -8.19
N ASN A 320 2.71 16.04 -8.59
CA ASN A 320 2.40 14.95 -9.52
C ASN A 320 3.17 13.65 -9.19
N ASN A 321 3.23 13.30 -7.89
CA ASN A 321 3.96 12.15 -7.31
C ASN A 321 5.50 12.22 -7.31
N GLN A 322 6.10 13.28 -7.79
CA GLN A 322 7.53 13.53 -7.59
C GLN A 322 7.76 14.19 -6.23
N GLU A 323 8.61 13.61 -5.39
CA GLU A 323 9.02 14.24 -4.13
C GLU A 323 9.77 15.54 -4.43
N LEU A 324 9.26 16.64 -3.86
CA LEU A 324 9.88 17.96 -3.98
C LEU A 324 10.74 18.29 -2.77
N LYS A 325 10.29 17.91 -1.59
CA LYS A 325 10.91 18.28 -0.33
C LYS A 325 10.50 17.32 0.76
N ARG A 326 11.42 17.05 1.67
CA ARG A 326 11.18 16.29 2.91
C ARG A 326 11.76 17.07 4.07
N GLU A 327 10.99 17.20 5.14
CA GLU A 327 11.43 17.76 6.41
C GLU A 327 11.24 16.72 7.52
N ILE A 328 12.29 16.49 8.28
CA ILE A 328 12.23 15.64 9.48
C ILE A 328 11.66 16.48 10.62
N LYS A 329 10.37 16.80 10.47
CA LYS A 329 9.59 17.56 11.43
C LYS A 329 8.11 17.25 11.23
N SER A 330 7.42 16.93 12.32
CA SER A 330 5.96 16.78 12.32
C SER A 330 5.25 18.12 12.10
N LEU A 331 4.00 18.05 11.64
CA LEU A 331 3.12 19.22 11.72
C LEU A 331 2.88 19.62 13.19
N PRO A 332 2.59 20.90 13.45
CA PRO A 332 2.18 21.35 14.79
C PRO A 332 1.03 20.49 15.33
N ALA A 333 1.05 20.18 16.63
CA ALA A 333 0.04 19.36 17.29
C ALA A 333 -1.34 20.05 17.44
N THR A 334 -1.49 21.27 16.95
CA THR A 334 -2.74 22.06 17.00
C THR A 334 -3.55 21.85 15.73
N PRO A 335 -4.90 21.94 15.79
CA PRO A 335 -5.72 21.97 14.59
C PRO A 335 -5.26 23.05 13.62
N LEU A 336 -5.14 22.71 12.33
CA LEU A 336 -4.67 23.61 11.29
C LEU A 336 -5.79 23.91 10.30
N HIS A 337 -5.88 25.18 9.92
CA HIS A 337 -6.80 25.70 8.93
C HIS A 337 -6.10 25.92 7.60
N LEU A 338 -6.84 25.83 6.50
CA LEU A 338 -6.34 26.22 5.18
C LEU A 338 -6.43 27.73 5.02
N LEU A 339 -5.41 28.31 4.39
CA LEU A 339 -5.40 29.71 3.95
C LEU A 339 -5.05 29.73 2.45
N LEU A 340 -5.90 30.40 1.67
CA LEU A 340 -5.75 30.59 0.23
C LEU A 340 -5.56 32.08 -0.05
N ARG A 341 -4.47 32.46 -0.74
CA ARG A 341 -4.29 33.86 -1.15
C ARG A 341 -3.44 34.02 -2.39
N SER A 342 -3.66 35.15 -3.08
CA SER A 342 -2.76 35.64 -4.13
C SER A 342 -2.25 37.01 -3.70
N TYR A 343 -0.95 37.27 -3.87
CA TYR A 343 -0.33 38.49 -3.39
C TYR A 343 0.84 38.97 -4.26
N LEU A 344 1.09 40.25 -4.21
CA LEU A 344 2.19 40.94 -4.89
C LEU A 344 3.09 41.62 -3.85
N PRO A 345 4.29 41.08 -3.57
CA PRO A 345 5.28 41.77 -2.74
C PRO A 345 5.62 43.13 -3.33
N ILE A 346 5.96 44.11 -2.48
CA ILE A 346 6.23 45.48 -2.90
C ILE A 346 7.41 45.59 -3.84
N ASP A 347 8.39 44.71 -3.72
CA ASP A 347 9.61 44.60 -4.55
C ASP A 347 9.35 43.91 -5.90
N GLN A 348 8.21 43.34 -6.15
CA GLN A 348 7.89 42.66 -7.37
C GLN A 348 7.17 43.58 -8.36
N VAL A 349 7.60 43.56 -9.63
CA VAL A 349 6.86 44.24 -10.69
C VAL A 349 5.47 43.64 -10.80
N GLY A 350 4.44 44.46 -10.49
CA GLY A 350 3.06 44.05 -10.42
C GLY A 350 2.49 43.59 -11.76
N SER A 351 1.72 42.56 -11.73
CA SER A 351 0.95 42.01 -12.85
C SER A 351 -0.40 41.51 -12.33
N THR A 352 -1.30 41.26 -13.25
CA THR A 352 -2.51 40.48 -12.96
C THR A 352 -2.17 38.98 -12.87
N GLY A 353 -2.96 38.24 -12.13
CA GLY A 353 -2.77 36.79 -11.98
C GLY A 353 -4.04 36.08 -11.58
N LEU A 354 -4.02 34.77 -11.72
CA LEU A 354 -5.15 33.89 -11.45
C LEU A 354 -4.63 32.62 -10.78
N LEU A 355 -5.24 32.26 -9.66
CA LEU A 355 -5.12 30.97 -9.01
C LEU A 355 -6.42 30.21 -9.21
N ASN A 356 -6.37 29.11 -9.91
CA ASN A 356 -7.49 28.19 -10.05
C ASN A 356 -7.26 26.97 -9.18
N ILE A 357 -8.24 26.60 -8.39
CA ILE A 357 -8.27 25.41 -7.57
C ILE A 357 -9.45 24.54 -7.99
N ASP A 358 -9.16 23.33 -8.47
CA ASP A 358 -10.17 22.37 -8.89
C ASP A 358 -10.79 21.65 -7.69
N TRP A 359 -9.94 21.21 -6.75
CA TRP A 359 -10.37 20.61 -5.50
C TRP A 359 -9.27 20.60 -4.45
N ILE A 360 -9.70 20.44 -3.17
CA ILE A 360 -8.85 20.23 -2.01
C ILE A 360 -9.40 19.04 -1.22
N ARG A 361 -8.55 18.09 -0.85
CA ARG A 361 -8.93 16.88 -0.11
C ARG A 361 -7.94 16.57 1.00
N VAL A 362 -8.44 16.26 2.18
CA VAL A 362 -7.65 15.88 3.35
C VAL A 362 -8.07 14.50 3.81
N TYR A 363 -7.13 13.59 3.84
CA TYR A 363 -7.30 12.24 4.34
C TYR A 363 -6.54 12.12 5.66
N THR A 364 -7.18 11.59 6.68
CA THR A 364 -6.56 11.38 7.98
C THR A 364 -6.57 9.91 8.33
N LYS A 365 -5.57 9.51 9.08
CA LYS A 365 -5.52 8.20 9.69
C LYS A 365 -6.30 8.25 11.01
N ALA A 366 -7.21 7.29 11.16
CA ALA A 366 -8.00 7.14 12.39
C ALA A 366 -7.10 6.77 13.59
#